data_b71e64de9d6b6c0de904af62b3403434
#
_entry.id   b71e64de9d6b6c0de904af62b3403434
#
_cell.length_a   1.000
_cell.length_b   1.000
_cell.length_c   1.000
_cell.angle_alpha   90.00
_cell.angle_beta   90.00
_cell.angle_gamma   90.00
#
_symmetry.space_group_name_H-M   'P 1'
#
loop_
_entity.id
_entity.type
_entity.pdbx_description
1 polymer ?
#
loop_
_entity_poly.entity_id
_entity_poly.type
_entity_poly.pdbx_seq_one_letter_code
_entity_poly.pdbx_strand_id
1 'polypeptide(L)'
;MPLLLLLIHLGAAVMLLLWAVRMVRTGVERAYGAGLRDAMRRARRGSAFMAMAGVVLAIVLQSATAVGVLAAGFAASGVISTAMGIAALLGADFGSALVVKILSFNLSELVPILILAGTTMFLKFENRMVRHYGRIVLGLGFILLSLRMIGQATEPLRESAVAPQIMAYLAGDPLTSFIAAAAIAWALHSSVATLLLLASFAGAGLLPVEAGLPMVLGANVGGAVIAAWLTRSAPLPARRIPAGNLVFRSIAAVICLGLLQVVPIPVTTLGSTPAVQFVNFHVAFNFVLMLLALPLTNVMSRLTEQLLPEPVDPIANRLAFRSALDRSVIGRPALALASAQ
;
A
#
# COMPACT_ATOMS: atom_id res chain seq x y z
N MET A 1 31.02 -11.32 15.23
CA MET A 1 30.62 -9.92 15.47
C MET A 1 29.72 -9.87 16.70
N PRO A 2 29.90 -8.94 17.67
CA PRO A 2 28.96 -8.83 18.79
C PRO A 2 27.53 -8.58 18.30
N LEU A 3 26.55 -9.25 18.91
CA LEU A 3 25.13 -9.12 18.52
C LEU A 3 24.66 -7.66 18.46
N LEU A 4 25.09 -6.84 19.41
CA LEU A 4 24.76 -5.40 19.45
C LEU A 4 25.22 -4.68 18.18
N LEU A 5 26.44 -4.95 17.72
CA LEU A 5 27.00 -4.31 16.53
C LEU A 5 26.25 -4.75 15.26
N LEU A 6 25.87 -6.01 15.16
CA LEU A 6 25.02 -6.53 14.08
C LEU A 6 23.66 -5.81 14.05
N LEU A 7 22.98 -5.69 15.20
CA LEU A 7 21.70 -4.99 15.31
C LEU A 7 21.82 -3.52 14.93
N ILE A 8 22.90 -2.85 15.30
CA ILE A 8 23.18 -1.45 14.92
C ILE A 8 23.35 -1.34 13.39
N HIS A 9 24.17 -2.19 12.76
CA HIS A 9 24.39 -2.14 11.31
C HIS A 9 23.10 -2.44 10.54
N LEU A 10 22.37 -3.48 10.93
CA LEU A 10 21.09 -3.82 10.30
C LEU A 10 20.07 -2.70 10.50
N GLY A 11 19.95 -2.19 11.72
CA GLY A 11 19.07 -1.06 12.04
C GLY A 11 19.40 0.19 11.21
N ALA A 12 20.69 0.54 11.11
CA ALA A 12 21.16 1.67 10.30
C ALA A 12 20.81 1.48 8.81
N ALA A 13 21.04 0.28 8.26
CA ALA A 13 20.71 -0.03 6.86
C ALA A 13 19.21 0.04 6.59
N VAL A 14 18.36 -0.48 7.50
CA VAL A 14 16.91 -0.39 7.42
C VAL A 14 16.42 1.07 7.53
N MET A 15 16.98 1.84 8.46
CA MET A 15 16.64 3.27 8.60
C MET A 15 17.04 4.08 7.36
N LEU A 16 18.19 3.76 6.76
CA LEU A 16 18.61 4.36 5.49
C LEU A 16 17.61 4.00 4.36
N LEU A 17 17.17 2.74 4.28
CA LEU A 17 16.16 2.30 3.31
C LEU A 17 14.87 3.10 3.45
N LEU A 18 14.35 3.23 4.67
CA LEU A 18 13.12 3.97 4.94
C LEU A 18 13.25 5.45 4.58
N TRP A 19 14.38 6.05 4.93
CA TRP A 19 14.65 7.45 4.60
C TRP A 19 14.82 7.66 3.10
N ALA A 20 15.50 6.75 2.41
CA ALA A 20 15.70 6.78 0.97
C ALA A 20 14.37 6.68 0.19
N VAL A 21 13.50 5.73 0.55
CA VAL A 21 12.14 5.60 -0.03
C VAL A 21 11.35 6.89 0.22
N ARG A 22 11.40 7.47 1.42
CA ARG A 22 10.75 8.76 1.72
C ARG A 22 11.32 9.90 0.89
N MET A 23 12.64 9.89 0.63
CA MET A 23 13.30 10.92 -0.17
C MET A 23 12.84 10.90 -1.62
N VAL A 24 12.77 9.72 -2.26
CA VAL A 24 12.23 9.55 -3.61
C VAL A 24 10.79 10.04 -3.66
N ARG A 25 9.93 9.54 -2.76
CA ARG A 25 8.53 9.95 -2.66
C ARG A 25 8.39 11.48 -2.55
N THR A 26 9.13 12.12 -1.64
CA THR A 26 9.07 13.58 -1.45
C THR A 26 9.56 14.33 -2.69
N GLY A 27 10.58 13.81 -3.38
CA GLY A 27 11.06 14.36 -4.64
C GLY A 27 9.98 14.36 -5.72
N VAL A 28 9.29 13.25 -5.88
CA VAL A 28 8.19 13.10 -6.84
C VAL A 28 6.97 13.94 -6.47
N GLU A 29 6.55 13.90 -5.20
CA GLU A 29 5.41 14.72 -4.72
C GLU A 29 5.63 16.22 -4.97
N ARG A 30 6.85 16.71 -4.79
CA ARG A 30 7.20 18.11 -5.03
C ARG A 30 7.32 18.45 -6.51
N ALA A 31 7.76 17.49 -7.34
CA ALA A 31 7.88 17.71 -8.78
C ALA A 31 6.52 17.67 -9.50
N TYR A 32 5.64 16.76 -9.11
CA TYR A 32 4.43 16.43 -9.88
C TYR A 32 3.12 16.50 -9.10
N GLY A 33 3.11 16.81 -7.81
CA GLY A 33 1.95 16.68 -6.92
C GLY A 33 0.69 17.42 -7.35
N ALA A 34 0.80 18.59 -8.03
CA ALA A 34 -0.35 19.31 -8.55
C ALA A 34 -1.01 18.56 -9.73
N GLY A 35 -0.22 18.15 -10.72
CA GLY A 35 -0.71 17.41 -11.89
C GLY A 35 -1.34 16.07 -11.54
N LEU A 36 -0.82 15.40 -10.51
CA LEU A 36 -1.36 14.11 -10.01
C LEU A 36 -2.76 14.26 -9.42
N ARG A 37 -3.01 15.33 -8.64
CA ARG A 37 -4.34 15.63 -8.10
C ARG A 37 -5.33 15.94 -9.21
N ASP A 38 -4.92 16.68 -10.22
CA ASP A 38 -5.77 17.02 -11.37
C ASP A 38 -6.08 15.79 -12.24
N ALA A 39 -5.12 14.86 -12.40
CA ALA A 39 -5.35 13.60 -13.10
C ALA A 39 -6.43 12.77 -12.40
N MET A 40 -6.39 12.67 -11.09
CA MET A 40 -7.38 11.95 -10.30
C MET A 40 -8.78 12.60 -10.36
N ARG A 41 -8.85 13.94 -10.36
CA ARG A 41 -10.13 14.66 -10.53
C ARG A 41 -10.80 14.41 -11.88
N ARG A 42 -10.01 14.23 -12.95
CA ARG A 42 -10.52 13.94 -14.30
C ARG A 42 -10.94 12.49 -14.49
N ALA A 43 -10.52 11.61 -13.60
CA ALA A 43 -10.70 10.15 -13.68
C ALA A 43 -12.13 9.67 -13.33
N ARG A 44 -13.19 10.46 -13.57
CA ARG A 44 -14.59 10.13 -13.26
C ARG A 44 -15.21 9.02 -14.11
N ARG A 45 -14.43 8.24 -14.87
CA ARG A 45 -14.94 7.34 -15.94
C ARG A 45 -15.12 5.87 -15.54
N GLY A 46 -15.33 5.55 -14.25
CA GLY A 46 -15.60 4.19 -13.80
C GLY A 46 -14.45 3.52 -13.04
N SER A 47 -14.74 2.37 -12.41
CA SER A 47 -13.79 1.69 -11.49
C SER A 47 -12.50 1.24 -12.18
N ALA A 48 -12.57 0.75 -13.43
CA ALA A 48 -11.38 0.31 -14.16
C ALA A 48 -10.41 1.48 -14.45
N PHE A 49 -10.94 2.64 -14.83
CA PHE A 49 -10.13 3.83 -15.07
C PHE A 49 -9.52 4.35 -13.76
N MET A 50 -10.28 4.29 -12.67
CA MET A 50 -9.77 4.68 -11.33
C MET A 50 -8.68 3.73 -10.85
N ALA A 51 -8.80 2.42 -11.10
CA ALA A 51 -7.73 1.47 -10.79
C ALA A 51 -6.46 1.78 -11.60
N MET A 52 -6.58 2.03 -12.90
CA MET A 52 -5.43 2.40 -13.74
C MET A 52 -4.78 3.72 -13.27
N ALA A 53 -5.58 4.72 -12.93
CA ALA A 53 -5.08 5.96 -12.32
C ALA A 53 -4.33 5.68 -11.01
N GLY A 54 -4.87 4.77 -10.18
CA GLY A 54 -4.22 4.29 -8.97
C GLY A 54 -2.87 3.64 -9.23
N VAL A 55 -2.78 2.76 -10.25
CA VAL A 55 -1.50 2.14 -10.68
C VAL A 55 -0.46 3.21 -11.00
N VAL A 56 -0.81 4.13 -11.90
CA VAL A 56 0.11 5.19 -12.33
C VAL A 56 0.54 6.07 -11.16
N LEU A 57 -0.44 6.48 -10.33
CA LEU A 57 -0.16 7.31 -9.16
C LEU A 57 0.75 6.60 -8.15
N ALA A 58 0.53 5.29 -7.90
CA ALA A 58 1.36 4.55 -6.97
C ALA A 58 2.78 4.33 -7.49
N ILE A 59 2.96 4.12 -8.80
CA ILE A 59 4.30 4.06 -9.41
C ILE A 59 5.02 5.40 -9.24
N VAL A 60 4.33 6.50 -9.54
CA VAL A 60 4.91 7.85 -9.44
C VAL A 60 5.17 8.24 -7.98
N LEU A 61 4.21 8.04 -7.08
CA LEU A 61 4.33 8.35 -5.65
C LEU A 61 5.13 7.30 -4.87
N GLN A 62 5.44 6.16 -5.48
CA GLN A 62 6.07 4.98 -4.84
C GLN A 62 5.35 4.55 -3.54
N SER A 63 4.02 4.71 -3.50
CA SER A 63 3.27 4.46 -2.28
C SER A 63 1.78 4.28 -2.56
N ALA A 64 1.28 3.07 -2.35
CA ALA A 64 -0.16 2.81 -2.34
C ALA A 64 -0.87 3.55 -1.20
N THR A 65 -0.23 3.65 -0.02
CA THR A 65 -0.78 4.38 1.13
C THR A 65 -1.01 5.86 0.80
N ALA A 66 -0.09 6.51 0.07
CA ALA A 66 -0.27 7.90 -0.33
C ALA A 66 -1.46 8.08 -1.27
N VAL A 67 -1.65 7.15 -2.22
CA VAL A 67 -2.82 7.14 -3.10
C VAL A 67 -4.09 6.92 -2.29
N GLY A 68 -4.06 6.01 -1.31
CA GLY A 68 -5.18 5.75 -0.41
C GLY A 68 -5.61 6.97 0.38
N VAL A 69 -4.66 7.70 0.98
CA VAL A 69 -4.94 8.96 1.71
C VAL A 69 -5.48 10.03 0.75
N LEU A 70 -4.95 10.12 -0.46
CA LEU A 70 -5.43 11.05 -1.47
C LEU A 70 -6.87 10.72 -1.92
N ALA A 71 -7.15 9.44 -2.21
CA ALA A 71 -8.49 8.97 -2.55
C ALA A 71 -9.49 9.20 -1.40
N ALA A 72 -9.06 8.94 -0.16
CA ALA A 72 -9.84 9.23 1.04
C ALA A 72 -10.21 10.72 1.15
N GLY A 73 -9.26 11.62 0.88
CA GLY A 73 -9.52 13.07 0.86
C GLY A 73 -10.51 13.49 -0.22
N PHE A 74 -10.44 12.90 -1.42
CA PHE A 74 -11.41 13.16 -2.49
C PHE A 74 -12.81 12.59 -2.19
N ALA A 75 -12.90 11.46 -1.50
CA ALA A 75 -14.19 10.93 -1.05
C ALA A 75 -14.79 11.80 0.06
N ALA A 76 -13.98 12.29 1.01
CA ALA A 76 -14.43 13.21 2.06
C ALA A 76 -15.02 14.51 1.47
N SER A 77 -14.48 14.99 0.34
CA SER A 77 -14.97 16.17 -0.37
C SER A 77 -16.07 15.88 -1.38
N GLY A 78 -16.56 14.63 -1.48
CA GLY A 78 -17.60 14.22 -2.42
C GLY A 78 -17.18 14.20 -3.89
N VAL A 79 -15.89 14.31 -4.19
CA VAL A 79 -15.35 14.33 -5.57
C VAL A 79 -15.41 12.94 -6.21
N ILE A 80 -15.18 11.87 -5.43
CA ILE A 80 -15.27 10.49 -5.87
C ILE A 80 -16.14 9.67 -4.91
N SER A 81 -16.76 8.58 -5.41
CA SER A 81 -17.48 7.64 -4.57
C SER A 81 -16.52 6.71 -3.83
N THR A 82 -17.00 6.06 -2.75
CA THR A 82 -16.25 5.03 -2.01
C THR A 82 -15.78 3.90 -2.93
N ALA A 83 -16.64 3.40 -3.82
CA ALA A 83 -16.31 2.35 -4.78
C ALA A 83 -15.15 2.77 -5.72
N MET A 84 -15.18 4.00 -6.23
CA MET A 84 -14.10 4.56 -7.05
C MET A 84 -12.79 4.68 -6.25
N GLY A 85 -12.86 5.09 -4.99
CA GLY A 85 -11.71 5.18 -4.11
C GLY A 85 -11.09 3.82 -3.81
N ILE A 86 -11.91 2.79 -3.56
CA ILE A 86 -11.45 1.40 -3.39
C ILE A 86 -10.78 0.90 -4.67
N ALA A 87 -11.38 1.15 -5.85
CA ALA A 87 -10.79 0.79 -7.13
C ALA A 87 -9.40 1.45 -7.35
N ALA A 88 -9.28 2.74 -7.03
CA ALA A 88 -8.01 3.45 -7.11
C ALA A 88 -6.96 2.82 -6.16
N LEU A 89 -7.36 2.40 -4.96
CA LEU A 89 -6.46 1.82 -3.99
C LEU A 89 -6.03 0.38 -4.37
N LEU A 90 -6.92 -0.43 -4.94
CA LEU A 90 -6.57 -1.73 -5.53
C LEU A 90 -5.53 -1.56 -6.65
N GLY A 91 -5.73 -0.60 -7.55
CA GLY A 91 -4.74 -0.26 -8.57
C GLY A 91 -3.43 0.22 -7.97
N ALA A 92 -3.49 1.04 -6.93
CA ALA A 92 -2.31 1.55 -6.25
C ALA A 92 -1.49 0.44 -5.58
N ASP A 93 -2.13 -0.58 -5.04
CA ASP A 93 -1.44 -1.74 -4.47
C ASP A 93 -0.65 -2.51 -5.54
N PHE A 94 -1.26 -2.73 -6.70
CA PHE A 94 -0.55 -3.32 -7.84
C PHE A 94 0.57 -2.40 -8.35
N GLY A 95 0.33 -1.11 -8.50
CA GLY A 95 1.36 -0.14 -8.89
C GLY A 95 2.54 -0.09 -7.92
N SER A 96 2.26 -0.16 -6.61
CA SER A 96 3.29 -0.25 -5.58
C SER A 96 4.09 -1.56 -5.66
N ALA A 97 3.46 -2.68 -6.03
CA ALA A 97 4.14 -3.94 -6.26
C ALA A 97 5.09 -3.87 -7.47
N LEU A 98 4.70 -3.16 -8.54
CA LEU A 98 5.59 -2.89 -9.67
C LEU A 98 6.81 -2.04 -9.26
N VAL A 99 6.63 -1.09 -8.35
CA VAL A 99 7.76 -0.32 -7.80
C VAL A 99 8.74 -1.23 -7.07
N VAL A 100 8.26 -2.15 -6.22
CA VAL A 100 9.12 -3.15 -5.57
C VAL A 100 9.89 -3.95 -6.63
N LYS A 101 9.22 -4.38 -7.71
CA LYS A 101 9.84 -5.11 -8.81
C LYS A 101 10.97 -4.31 -9.48
N ILE A 102 10.73 -3.03 -9.76
CA ILE A 102 11.74 -2.15 -10.36
C ILE A 102 12.93 -1.95 -9.42
N LEU A 103 12.68 -1.74 -8.13
CA LEU A 103 13.72 -1.52 -7.13
C LEU A 103 14.48 -2.80 -6.74
N SER A 104 13.95 -3.98 -7.05
CA SER A 104 14.60 -5.27 -6.75
C SER A 104 15.63 -5.70 -7.80
N PHE A 105 15.79 -4.97 -8.91
CA PHE A 105 16.86 -5.25 -9.86
C PHE A 105 18.23 -5.00 -9.22
N ASN A 106 19.17 -5.91 -9.48
CA ASN A 106 20.53 -5.74 -9.01
C ASN A 106 21.26 -4.66 -9.84
N LEU A 107 21.16 -3.44 -9.38
CA LEU A 107 21.78 -2.25 -9.97
C LEU A 107 22.89 -1.69 -9.07
N SER A 108 23.58 -2.54 -8.31
CA SER A 108 24.57 -2.15 -7.31
C SER A 108 25.70 -1.29 -7.89
N GLU A 109 26.08 -1.56 -9.15
CA GLU A 109 27.11 -0.80 -9.87
C GLU A 109 26.70 0.66 -10.15
N LEU A 110 25.38 0.95 -10.16
CA LEU A 110 24.90 2.32 -10.37
C LEU A 110 24.94 3.17 -9.10
N VAL A 111 25.15 2.60 -7.92
CA VAL A 111 25.13 3.32 -6.63
C VAL A 111 26.02 4.56 -6.66
N PRO A 112 27.34 4.49 -7.00
CA PRO A 112 28.20 5.68 -6.99
C PRO A 112 27.76 6.73 -8.01
N ILE A 113 27.27 6.30 -9.18
CA ILE A 113 26.80 7.19 -10.25
C ILE A 113 25.55 7.95 -9.79
N LEU A 114 24.57 7.22 -9.23
CA LEU A 114 23.31 7.81 -8.73
C LEU A 114 23.55 8.78 -7.56
N ILE A 115 24.48 8.44 -6.65
CA ILE A 115 24.83 9.32 -5.54
C ILE A 115 25.52 10.57 -6.06
N LEU A 116 26.51 10.44 -6.95
CA LEU A 116 27.24 11.57 -7.52
C LEU A 116 26.27 12.49 -8.30
N ALA A 117 25.52 11.95 -9.24
CA ALA A 117 24.58 12.72 -10.06
C ALA A 117 23.49 13.37 -9.20
N GLY A 118 22.85 12.58 -8.32
CA GLY A 118 21.78 13.07 -7.46
C GLY A 118 22.25 14.17 -6.49
N THR A 119 23.42 14.01 -5.88
CA THR A 119 24.01 15.04 -5.00
C THR A 119 24.37 16.30 -5.78
N THR A 120 24.98 16.15 -6.95
CA THR A 120 25.31 17.30 -7.82
C THR A 120 24.06 18.06 -8.23
N MET A 121 23.03 17.35 -8.70
CA MET A 121 21.73 17.98 -9.06
C MET A 121 21.08 18.67 -7.86
N PHE A 122 21.20 18.11 -6.67
CA PHE A 122 20.59 18.66 -5.46
C PHE A 122 21.32 19.88 -4.91
N LEU A 123 22.66 19.88 -4.94
CA LEU A 123 23.47 20.92 -4.30
C LEU A 123 23.87 22.06 -5.24
N LYS A 124 24.15 21.75 -6.53
CA LYS A 124 24.74 22.71 -7.46
C LYS A 124 23.75 23.50 -8.29
N PHE A 125 22.51 23.01 -8.44
CA PHE A 125 21.51 23.69 -9.27
C PHE A 125 20.53 24.50 -8.43
N GLU A 126 20.27 25.73 -8.82
CA GLU A 126 19.28 26.62 -8.17
C GLU A 126 17.83 26.28 -8.60
N ASN A 127 17.66 25.72 -9.80
CA ASN A 127 16.35 25.34 -10.33
C ASN A 127 15.67 24.30 -9.42
N ARG A 128 14.51 24.65 -8.88
CA ARG A 128 13.74 23.81 -7.95
C ARG A 128 13.39 22.43 -8.53
N MET A 129 13.06 22.36 -9.82
CA MET A 129 12.72 21.10 -10.49
C MET A 129 13.94 20.17 -10.57
N VAL A 130 15.12 20.70 -10.94
CA VAL A 130 16.36 19.95 -10.98
C VAL A 130 16.72 19.42 -9.59
N ARG A 131 16.52 20.20 -8.54
CA ARG A 131 16.73 19.77 -7.15
C ARG A 131 15.75 18.66 -6.73
N HIS A 132 14.50 18.69 -7.23
CA HIS A 132 13.55 17.60 -6.95
C HIS A 132 13.95 16.30 -7.68
N TYR A 133 14.39 16.39 -8.93
CA TYR A 133 14.98 15.23 -9.63
C TYR A 133 16.25 14.75 -8.94
N GLY A 134 17.12 15.64 -8.47
CA GLY A 134 18.29 15.29 -7.67
C GLY A 134 17.93 14.46 -6.43
N ARG A 135 16.84 14.82 -5.73
CA ARG A 135 16.32 14.01 -4.60
C ARG A 135 15.87 12.62 -5.01
N ILE A 136 15.20 12.50 -6.16
CA ILE A 136 14.74 11.20 -6.69
C ILE A 136 15.96 10.32 -7.00
N VAL A 137 16.91 10.85 -7.76
CA VAL A 137 18.11 10.12 -8.18
C VAL A 137 18.97 9.72 -6.96
N LEU A 138 19.18 10.65 -6.03
CA LEU A 138 19.92 10.39 -4.80
C LEU A 138 19.21 9.36 -3.91
N GLY A 139 17.89 9.45 -3.80
CA GLY A 139 17.09 8.49 -3.05
C GLY A 139 17.15 7.08 -3.64
N LEU A 140 17.12 6.94 -4.98
CA LEU A 140 17.33 5.65 -5.65
C LEU A 140 18.72 5.09 -5.33
N GLY A 141 19.77 5.92 -5.37
CA GLY A 141 21.12 5.53 -4.98
C GLY A 141 21.18 5.03 -3.54
N PHE A 142 20.51 5.70 -2.61
CA PHE A 142 20.45 5.28 -1.21
C PHE A 142 19.61 4.03 -0.96
N ILE A 143 18.55 3.79 -1.74
CA ILE A 143 17.81 2.51 -1.70
C ILE A 143 18.76 1.37 -2.05
N LEU A 144 19.45 1.45 -3.18
CA LEU A 144 20.38 0.41 -3.61
C LEU A 144 21.54 0.23 -2.61
N LEU A 145 22.07 1.34 -2.07
CA LEU A 145 23.11 1.30 -1.03
C LEU A 145 22.61 0.60 0.23
N SER A 146 21.38 0.92 0.68
CA SER A 146 20.82 0.30 1.89
C SER A 146 20.59 -1.20 1.71
N LEU A 147 20.13 -1.64 0.54
CA LEU A 147 19.98 -3.07 0.24
C LEU A 147 21.34 -3.79 0.27
N ARG A 148 22.38 -3.18 -0.27
CA ARG A 148 23.76 -3.70 -0.16
C ARG A 148 24.21 -3.78 1.30
N MET A 149 23.97 -2.73 2.09
CA MET A 149 24.31 -2.72 3.53
C MET A 149 23.54 -3.79 4.31
N ILE A 150 22.25 -4.03 4.00
CA ILE A 150 21.46 -5.12 4.60
C ILE A 150 22.11 -6.47 4.29
N GLY A 151 22.47 -6.71 3.03
CA GLY A 151 23.16 -7.94 2.63
C GLY A 151 24.46 -8.16 3.40
N GLN A 152 25.30 -7.13 3.52
CA GLN A 152 26.56 -7.18 4.28
C GLN A 152 26.33 -7.37 5.79
N ALA A 153 25.38 -6.67 6.38
CA ALA A 153 25.06 -6.79 7.80
C ALA A 153 24.51 -8.18 8.16
N THR A 154 23.86 -8.86 7.20
CA THR A 154 23.28 -10.21 7.41
C THR A 154 24.26 -11.35 7.15
N GLU A 155 25.44 -11.10 6.57
CA GLU A 155 26.43 -12.13 6.30
C GLU A 155 26.84 -12.95 7.53
N PRO A 156 27.11 -12.33 8.72
CA PRO A 156 27.43 -13.08 9.93
C PRO A 156 26.28 -13.98 10.44
N LEU A 157 25.04 -13.68 10.06
CA LEU A 157 23.89 -14.53 10.44
C LEU A 157 23.89 -15.86 9.70
N ARG A 158 24.46 -15.93 8.51
CA ARG A 158 24.57 -17.19 7.74
C ARG A 158 25.44 -18.24 8.47
N GLU A 159 26.46 -17.78 9.18
CA GLU A 159 27.36 -18.63 9.95
C GLU A 159 26.84 -18.90 11.37
N SER A 160 25.73 -18.26 11.75
CA SER A 160 25.12 -18.43 13.07
C SER A 160 24.38 -19.76 13.18
N ALA A 161 24.59 -20.46 14.28
CA ALA A 161 23.83 -21.69 14.59
C ALA A 161 22.34 -21.44 14.88
N VAL A 162 21.97 -20.20 15.23
CA VAL A 162 20.59 -19.83 15.62
C VAL A 162 19.72 -19.45 14.41
N ALA A 163 20.30 -18.78 13.41
CA ALA A 163 19.52 -18.31 12.27
C ALA A 163 18.83 -19.45 11.49
N PRO A 164 19.47 -20.61 11.18
CA PRO A 164 18.79 -21.72 10.53
C PRO A 164 17.61 -22.28 11.36
N GLN A 165 17.72 -22.30 12.70
CA GLN A 165 16.65 -22.78 13.57
C GLN A 165 15.44 -21.85 13.54
N ILE A 166 15.65 -20.54 13.59
CA ILE A 166 14.58 -19.54 13.45
C ILE A 166 13.91 -19.68 12.07
N MET A 167 14.70 -19.81 11.01
CA MET A 167 14.17 -19.94 9.65
C MET A 167 13.41 -21.26 9.44
N ALA A 168 13.89 -22.36 10.01
CA ALA A 168 13.17 -23.64 10.00
C ALA A 168 11.83 -23.55 10.74
N TYR A 169 11.80 -22.88 11.91
CA TYR A 169 10.57 -22.61 12.63
C TYR A 169 9.58 -21.79 11.79
N LEU A 170 10.03 -20.69 11.21
CA LEU A 170 9.20 -19.83 10.37
C LEU A 170 8.71 -20.54 9.09
N ALA A 171 9.52 -21.43 8.52
CA ALA A 171 9.12 -22.26 7.37
C ALA A 171 8.05 -23.29 7.75
N GLY A 172 8.10 -23.81 8.99
CA GLY A 172 7.12 -24.75 9.53
C GLY A 172 5.84 -24.10 10.07
N ASP A 173 5.84 -22.78 10.28
CA ASP A 173 4.69 -22.04 10.78
C ASP A 173 4.36 -20.83 9.89
N PRO A 174 3.57 -21.05 8.83
CA PRO A 174 3.17 -19.99 7.89
C PRO A 174 2.37 -18.86 8.52
N LEU A 175 1.61 -19.16 9.60
CA LEU A 175 0.82 -18.13 10.29
C LEU A 175 1.72 -17.16 11.06
N THR A 176 2.69 -17.68 11.80
CA THR A 176 3.69 -16.84 12.48
C THR A 176 4.50 -16.02 11.48
N SER A 177 4.92 -16.61 10.37
CA SER A 177 5.61 -15.90 9.28
C SER A 177 4.76 -14.74 8.71
N PHE A 178 3.49 -15.01 8.46
CA PHE A 178 2.52 -14.00 8.00
C PHE A 178 2.37 -12.85 9.01
N ILE A 179 2.13 -13.18 10.29
CA ILE A 179 1.93 -12.18 11.35
C ILE A 179 3.21 -11.36 11.57
N ALA A 180 4.38 -11.99 11.59
CA ALA A 180 5.66 -11.32 11.77
C ALA A 180 5.89 -10.27 10.67
N ALA A 181 5.67 -10.62 9.41
CA ALA A 181 5.83 -9.67 8.30
C ALA A 181 4.75 -8.58 8.29
N ALA A 182 3.51 -8.88 8.70
CA ALA A 182 2.48 -7.87 8.86
C ALA A 182 2.86 -6.85 9.94
N ALA A 183 3.39 -7.32 11.07
CA ALA A 183 3.88 -6.47 12.15
C ALA A 183 5.08 -5.62 11.71
N ILE A 184 6.04 -6.20 10.98
CA ILE A 184 7.19 -5.47 10.41
C ILE A 184 6.70 -4.38 9.45
N ALA A 185 5.79 -4.70 8.52
CA ALA A 185 5.27 -3.73 7.57
C ALA A 185 4.54 -2.58 8.27
N TRP A 186 3.77 -2.88 9.30
CA TRP A 186 3.11 -1.88 10.12
C TRP A 186 4.11 -1.03 10.90
N ALA A 187 5.11 -1.63 11.54
CA ALA A 187 6.14 -0.91 12.30
C ALA A 187 7.01 0.01 11.41
N LEU A 188 7.39 -0.47 10.22
CA LEU A 188 8.16 0.31 9.24
C LEU A 188 7.29 1.35 8.51
N HIS A 189 5.97 1.30 8.66
CA HIS A 189 5.01 2.12 7.91
C HIS A 189 5.21 2.06 6.39
N SER A 190 5.71 0.90 5.88
CA SER A 190 6.05 0.73 4.47
C SER A 190 6.07 -0.75 4.05
N SER A 191 5.09 -1.17 3.27
CA SER A 191 5.10 -2.50 2.65
C SER A 191 6.23 -2.63 1.62
N VAL A 192 6.55 -1.55 0.87
CA VAL A 192 7.66 -1.54 -0.10
C VAL A 192 8.99 -1.82 0.59
N ALA A 193 9.31 -1.11 1.68
CA ALA A 193 10.54 -1.33 2.43
C ALA A 193 10.59 -2.74 3.03
N THR A 194 9.46 -3.25 3.55
CA THR A 194 9.36 -4.62 4.07
C THR A 194 9.64 -5.65 2.99
N LEU A 195 9.03 -5.51 1.81
CA LEU A 195 9.26 -6.45 0.70
C LEU A 195 10.71 -6.41 0.21
N LEU A 196 11.33 -5.24 0.13
CA LEU A 196 12.75 -5.11 -0.24
C LEU A 196 13.66 -5.73 0.84
N LEU A 197 13.32 -5.59 2.13
CA LEU A 197 14.02 -6.23 3.23
C LEU A 197 13.91 -7.77 3.13
N LEU A 198 12.71 -8.30 2.93
CA LEU A 198 12.49 -9.75 2.76
C LEU A 198 13.26 -10.28 1.53
N ALA A 199 13.21 -9.57 0.40
CA ALA A 199 13.96 -9.92 -0.80
C ALA A 199 15.48 -9.87 -0.56
N SER A 200 15.98 -8.93 0.23
CA SER A 200 17.40 -8.85 0.62
C SER A 200 17.81 -10.05 1.48
N PHE A 201 17.00 -10.44 2.47
CA PHE A 201 17.26 -11.63 3.28
C PHE A 201 17.21 -12.92 2.46
N ALA A 202 16.27 -13.03 1.52
CA ALA A 202 16.20 -14.14 0.59
C ALA A 202 17.42 -14.20 -0.34
N GLY A 203 17.85 -13.06 -0.88
CA GLY A 203 19.06 -12.94 -1.70
C GLY A 203 20.33 -13.27 -0.90
N ALA A 204 20.34 -12.98 0.40
CA ALA A 204 21.37 -13.40 1.32
C ALA A 204 21.32 -14.89 1.70
N GLY A 205 20.32 -15.67 1.23
CA GLY A 205 20.16 -17.09 1.55
C GLY A 205 19.68 -17.35 2.98
N LEU A 206 19.20 -16.31 3.67
CA LEU A 206 18.69 -16.43 5.05
C LEU A 206 17.21 -16.81 5.09
N LEU A 207 16.40 -16.37 4.13
CA LEU A 207 14.96 -16.56 4.15
C LEU A 207 14.53 -17.60 3.09
N PRO A 208 14.09 -18.79 3.50
CA PRO A 208 13.60 -19.83 2.59
C PRO A 208 12.23 -19.44 2.00
N VAL A 209 11.87 -20.08 0.88
CA VAL A 209 10.63 -19.75 0.14
C VAL A 209 9.39 -20.04 0.97
N GLU A 210 9.42 -21.13 1.73
CA GLU A 210 8.32 -21.61 2.58
C GLU A 210 7.91 -20.59 3.65
N ALA A 211 8.88 -19.88 4.22
CA ALA A 211 8.63 -18.77 5.14
C ALA A 211 8.31 -17.47 4.40
N GLY A 212 8.99 -17.22 3.29
CA GLY A 212 8.94 -15.95 2.58
C GLY A 212 7.61 -15.67 1.89
N LEU A 213 6.95 -16.66 1.27
CA LEU A 213 5.65 -16.44 0.62
C LEU A 213 4.55 -16.04 1.62
N PRO A 214 4.39 -16.72 2.78
CA PRO A 214 3.51 -16.22 3.85
C PRO A 214 3.88 -14.81 4.33
N MET A 215 5.17 -14.51 4.47
CA MET A 215 5.63 -13.17 4.85
C MET A 215 5.26 -12.10 3.82
N VAL A 216 5.32 -12.40 2.52
CA VAL A 216 4.85 -11.49 1.46
C VAL A 216 3.37 -11.17 1.62
N LEU A 217 2.53 -12.17 1.92
CA LEU A 217 1.10 -11.95 2.18
C LEU A 217 0.89 -11.12 3.46
N GLY A 218 1.63 -11.40 4.51
CA GLY A 218 1.61 -10.62 5.75
C GLY A 218 1.97 -9.15 5.52
N ALA A 219 3.04 -8.88 4.79
CA ALA A 219 3.45 -7.52 4.43
C ALA A 219 2.39 -6.77 3.62
N ASN A 220 1.63 -7.48 2.77
CA ASN A 220 0.48 -6.91 2.05
C ASN A 220 -0.62 -6.45 3.01
N VAL A 221 -1.02 -7.27 3.97
CA VAL A 221 -2.06 -6.91 4.94
C VAL A 221 -1.56 -5.81 5.88
N GLY A 222 -0.33 -5.90 6.38
CA GLY A 222 0.29 -4.85 7.19
C GLY A 222 0.29 -3.48 6.51
N GLY A 223 0.57 -3.46 5.19
CA GLY A 223 0.46 -2.25 4.37
C GLY A 223 -0.95 -1.66 4.31
N ALA A 224 -1.99 -2.50 4.23
CA ALA A 224 -3.39 -2.06 4.25
C ALA A 224 -3.81 -1.51 5.63
N VAL A 225 -3.32 -2.12 6.71
CA VAL A 225 -3.53 -1.62 8.08
C VAL A 225 -2.98 -0.20 8.24
N ILE A 226 -1.83 0.13 7.65
CA ILE A 226 -1.25 1.48 7.70
C ILE A 226 -2.23 2.50 7.12
N ALA A 227 -2.79 2.25 5.93
CA ALA A 227 -3.73 3.17 5.29
C ALA A 227 -5.00 3.38 6.14
N ALA A 228 -5.55 2.30 6.71
CA ALA A 228 -6.71 2.35 7.60
C ALA A 228 -6.39 3.13 8.89
N TRP A 229 -5.22 2.92 9.47
CA TRP A 229 -4.77 3.63 10.67
C TRP A 229 -4.59 5.13 10.43
N LEU A 230 -3.96 5.52 9.33
CA LEU A 230 -3.71 6.93 9.00
C LEU A 230 -5.00 7.72 8.76
N THR A 231 -6.06 7.06 8.33
CA THR A 231 -7.36 7.70 8.05
C THR A 231 -8.37 7.57 9.20
N ARG A 232 -8.00 6.97 10.34
CA ARG A 232 -8.93 6.66 11.44
C ARG A 232 -9.67 7.87 12.03
N SER A 233 -9.08 9.06 11.96
CA SER A 233 -9.67 10.33 12.42
C SER A 233 -10.30 11.15 11.28
N ALA A 234 -10.28 10.66 10.05
CA ALA A 234 -10.90 11.33 8.92
C ALA A 234 -12.42 11.14 8.91
N PRO A 235 -13.19 11.96 8.14
CA PRO A 235 -14.62 11.76 7.93
C PRO A 235 -14.94 10.35 7.42
N LEU A 236 -16.14 9.84 7.73
CA LEU A 236 -16.54 8.46 7.41
C LEU A 236 -16.35 8.05 5.95
N PRO A 237 -16.74 8.87 4.94
CA PRO A 237 -16.50 8.50 3.54
C PRO A 237 -15.02 8.24 3.22
N ALA A 238 -14.11 8.98 3.86
CA ALA A 238 -12.67 8.79 3.73
C ALA A 238 -12.19 7.48 4.36
N ARG A 239 -12.76 7.09 5.51
CA ARG A 239 -12.36 5.87 6.24
C ARG A 239 -12.84 4.59 5.55
N ARG A 240 -13.97 4.64 4.84
CA ARG A 240 -14.56 3.48 4.13
C ARG A 240 -13.64 2.93 3.04
N ILE A 241 -12.85 3.79 2.37
CA ILE A 241 -11.96 3.38 1.28
C ILE A 241 -10.84 2.45 1.78
N PRO A 242 -9.97 2.86 2.72
CA PRO A 242 -8.92 1.99 3.20
C PRO A 242 -9.46 0.80 4.01
N ALA A 243 -10.63 0.94 4.66
CA ALA A 243 -11.29 -0.18 5.32
C ALA A 243 -11.72 -1.26 4.31
N GLY A 244 -12.35 -0.88 3.20
CA GLY A 244 -12.74 -1.82 2.14
C GLY A 244 -11.53 -2.50 1.49
N ASN A 245 -10.45 -1.76 1.26
CA ASN A 245 -9.20 -2.34 0.75
C ASN A 245 -8.57 -3.32 1.74
N LEU A 246 -8.56 -2.99 3.04
CA LEU A 246 -8.07 -3.89 4.10
C LEU A 246 -8.86 -5.20 4.11
N VAL A 247 -10.20 -5.14 3.99
CA VAL A 247 -11.05 -6.34 3.92
C VAL A 247 -10.70 -7.19 2.70
N PHE A 248 -10.63 -6.61 1.50
CA PHE A 248 -10.25 -7.34 0.30
C PHE A 248 -8.87 -8.01 0.44
N ARG A 249 -7.87 -7.28 0.90
CA ARG A 249 -6.51 -7.81 1.06
C ARG A 249 -6.42 -8.89 2.12
N SER A 250 -7.12 -8.73 3.24
CA SER A 250 -7.13 -9.73 4.31
C SER A 250 -7.79 -11.04 3.86
N ILE A 251 -8.96 -10.95 3.20
CA ILE A 251 -9.65 -12.13 2.66
C ILE A 251 -8.77 -12.83 1.62
N ALA A 252 -8.24 -12.09 0.65
CA ALA A 252 -7.39 -12.67 -0.39
C ALA A 252 -6.10 -13.27 0.18
N ALA A 253 -5.48 -12.61 1.17
CA ALA A 253 -4.27 -13.11 1.80
C ALA A 253 -4.52 -14.40 2.59
N VAL A 254 -5.63 -14.49 3.33
CA VAL A 254 -6.02 -15.70 4.08
C VAL A 254 -6.34 -16.85 3.11
N ILE A 255 -7.10 -16.60 2.05
CA ILE A 255 -7.37 -17.61 1.02
C ILE A 255 -6.07 -18.08 0.37
N CYS A 256 -5.19 -17.14 -0.02
CA CYS A 256 -3.93 -17.48 -0.66
C CYS A 256 -2.99 -18.24 0.30
N LEU A 257 -2.96 -17.86 1.59
CA LEU A 257 -2.20 -18.56 2.62
C LEU A 257 -2.67 -20.01 2.77
N GLY A 258 -3.99 -20.25 2.78
CA GLY A 258 -4.57 -21.60 2.79
C GLY A 258 -4.23 -22.39 1.53
N LEU A 259 -4.30 -21.75 0.35
CA LEU A 259 -3.94 -22.41 -0.91
C LEU A 259 -2.46 -22.81 -0.96
N LEU A 260 -1.56 -22.00 -0.39
CA LEU A 260 -0.12 -22.33 -0.28
C LEU A 260 0.14 -23.63 0.50
N GLN A 261 -0.78 -24.04 1.39
CA GLN A 261 -0.63 -25.25 2.19
C GLN A 261 -1.15 -26.51 1.45
N VAL A 262 -2.04 -26.34 0.48
CA VAL A 262 -2.75 -27.47 -0.16
C VAL A 262 -2.29 -27.68 -1.60
N VAL A 263 -1.96 -26.57 -2.31
CA VAL A 263 -1.59 -26.60 -3.72
C VAL A 263 -0.09 -26.39 -3.86
N PRO A 264 0.66 -27.37 -4.43
CA PRO A 264 2.07 -27.18 -4.71
C PRO A 264 2.24 -26.12 -5.80
N ILE A 265 2.64 -24.91 -5.41
CA ILE A 265 2.94 -23.86 -6.36
C ILE A 265 4.32 -24.13 -6.96
N PRO A 266 4.46 -24.20 -8.28
CA PRO A 266 5.77 -24.35 -8.92
C PRO A 266 6.53 -23.01 -8.76
N VAL A 267 7.15 -22.81 -7.59
CA VAL A 267 7.82 -21.54 -7.22
C VAL A 267 8.93 -21.16 -8.22
N THR A 268 9.49 -22.13 -8.92
CA THR A 268 10.48 -21.92 -9.99
C THR A 268 9.92 -21.11 -11.16
N THR A 269 8.60 -21.16 -11.41
CA THR A 269 7.96 -20.33 -12.45
C THR A 269 7.89 -18.86 -12.04
N LEU A 270 7.98 -18.58 -10.75
CA LEU A 270 8.03 -17.21 -10.22
C LEU A 270 9.41 -16.57 -10.36
N GLY A 271 10.46 -17.36 -10.59
CA GLY A 271 11.81 -16.85 -10.80
C GLY A 271 12.90 -17.82 -10.39
N SER A 272 14.15 -17.49 -10.76
CA SER A 272 15.33 -18.32 -10.56
C SER A 272 15.90 -18.26 -9.14
N THR A 273 15.56 -17.25 -8.36
CA THR A 273 16.06 -17.06 -6.98
C THR A 273 14.91 -16.73 -6.02
N PRO A 274 15.02 -17.10 -4.72
CA PRO A 274 13.98 -16.78 -3.73
C PRO A 274 13.62 -15.29 -3.68
N ALA A 275 14.58 -14.40 -3.80
CA ALA A 275 14.35 -12.95 -3.84
C ALA A 275 13.44 -12.55 -5.01
N VAL A 276 13.70 -13.07 -6.21
CA VAL A 276 12.88 -12.82 -7.41
C VAL A 276 11.50 -13.44 -7.26
N GLN A 277 11.43 -14.65 -6.68
CA GLN A 277 10.16 -15.35 -6.42
C GLN A 277 9.24 -14.53 -5.49
N PHE A 278 9.76 -13.96 -4.40
CA PHE A 278 8.99 -13.12 -3.49
C PHE A 278 8.42 -11.88 -4.18
N VAL A 279 9.26 -11.21 -4.96
CA VAL A 279 8.85 -10.01 -5.68
C VAL A 279 7.81 -10.33 -6.74
N ASN A 280 8.00 -11.39 -7.53
CA ASN A 280 7.05 -11.80 -8.55
C ASN A 280 5.74 -12.32 -7.96
N PHE A 281 5.80 -13.05 -6.84
CA PHE A 281 4.61 -13.45 -6.09
C PHE A 281 3.83 -12.23 -5.57
N HIS A 282 4.52 -11.23 -5.03
CA HIS A 282 3.89 -9.98 -4.59
C HIS A 282 3.18 -9.25 -5.73
N VAL A 283 3.82 -9.16 -6.91
CA VAL A 283 3.23 -8.56 -8.11
C VAL A 283 2.02 -9.36 -8.57
N ALA A 284 2.15 -10.69 -8.68
CA ALA A 284 1.07 -11.57 -9.11
C ALA A 284 -0.13 -11.50 -8.15
N PHE A 285 0.10 -11.57 -6.83
CA PHE A 285 -0.94 -11.46 -5.81
C PHE A 285 -1.73 -10.17 -5.95
N ASN A 286 -1.06 -9.01 -6.04
CA ASN A 286 -1.75 -7.72 -6.14
C ASN A 286 -2.45 -7.54 -7.50
N PHE A 287 -1.89 -8.08 -8.58
CA PHE A 287 -2.52 -8.08 -9.90
C PHE A 287 -3.81 -8.90 -9.92
N VAL A 288 -3.74 -10.14 -9.44
CA VAL A 288 -4.91 -11.04 -9.37
C VAL A 288 -5.97 -10.47 -8.43
N LEU A 289 -5.56 -9.96 -7.27
CA LEU A 289 -6.48 -9.30 -6.35
C LEU A 289 -7.18 -8.11 -7.01
N MET A 290 -6.44 -7.24 -7.69
CA MET A 290 -7.03 -6.11 -8.42
C MET A 290 -8.08 -6.59 -9.44
N LEU A 291 -7.75 -7.60 -10.26
CA LEU A 291 -8.68 -8.12 -11.27
C LEU A 291 -9.97 -8.72 -10.66
N LEU A 292 -9.83 -9.51 -9.60
CA LEU A 292 -10.96 -10.19 -8.96
C LEU A 292 -11.81 -9.25 -8.11
N ALA A 293 -11.18 -8.27 -7.42
CA ALA A 293 -11.87 -7.35 -6.54
C ALA A 293 -12.49 -6.14 -7.27
N LEU A 294 -11.98 -5.77 -8.45
CA LEU A 294 -12.45 -4.60 -9.19
C LEU A 294 -13.97 -4.64 -9.51
N PRO A 295 -14.54 -5.75 -10.00
CA PRO A 295 -16.00 -5.83 -10.22
C PRO A 295 -16.80 -5.79 -8.91
N LEU A 296 -16.19 -6.12 -7.78
CA LEU A 296 -16.85 -6.19 -6.47
C LEU A 296 -16.74 -4.86 -5.67
N THR A 297 -16.16 -3.81 -6.23
CA THR A 297 -15.97 -2.53 -5.53
C THR A 297 -17.27 -1.88 -5.06
N ASN A 298 -18.36 -2.01 -5.83
CA ASN A 298 -19.67 -1.52 -5.40
C ASN A 298 -20.27 -2.33 -4.25
N VAL A 299 -20.05 -3.64 -4.22
CA VAL A 299 -20.48 -4.53 -3.12
C VAL A 299 -19.70 -4.15 -1.86
N MET A 300 -18.38 -4.00 -2.00
CA MET A 300 -17.52 -3.58 -0.88
C MET A 300 -17.85 -2.18 -0.37
N SER A 301 -18.22 -1.24 -1.23
CA SER A 301 -18.70 0.08 -0.83
C SER A 301 -19.91 -0.03 0.09
N ARG A 302 -20.93 -0.81 -0.31
CA ARG A 302 -22.12 -1.05 0.52
C ARG A 302 -21.80 -1.73 1.84
N LEU A 303 -20.89 -2.72 1.81
CA LEU A 303 -20.44 -3.39 3.04
C LEU A 303 -19.76 -2.41 3.99
N THR A 304 -18.87 -1.56 3.48
CA THR A 304 -18.19 -0.56 4.32
C THR A 304 -19.14 0.53 4.84
N GLU A 305 -20.21 0.84 4.12
CA GLU A 305 -21.29 1.74 4.59
C GLU A 305 -22.08 1.12 5.74
N GLN A 306 -22.31 -0.20 5.71
CA GLN A 306 -22.93 -0.92 6.82
C GLN A 306 -22.03 -1.06 8.03
N LEU A 307 -20.73 -1.33 7.82
CA LEU A 307 -19.74 -1.47 8.91
C LEU A 307 -19.37 -0.14 9.56
N LEU A 308 -19.45 0.96 8.80
CA LEU A 308 -19.16 2.32 9.23
C LEU A 308 -20.34 3.24 8.88
N PRO A 309 -21.49 3.08 9.58
CA PRO A 309 -22.69 3.86 9.30
C PRO A 309 -22.48 5.33 9.67
N GLU A 310 -23.13 6.21 8.93
CA GLU A 310 -23.16 7.63 9.32
C GLU A 310 -23.95 7.80 10.60
N PRO A 311 -23.48 8.63 11.54
CA PRO A 311 -24.27 8.99 12.71
C PRO A 311 -25.59 9.60 12.23
N VAL A 312 -26.68 9.09 12.73
CA VAL A 312 -28.00 9.68 12.47
C VAL A 312 -27.98 11.06 13.13
N ASP A 313 -27.99 12.13 12.32
CA ASP A 313 -28.12 13.48 12.85
C ASP A 313 -29.54 13.67 13.40
N PRO A 314 -29.72 13.77 14.73
CA PRO A 314 -31.05 13.91 15.33
C PRO A 314 -31.77 15.18 14.88
N ILE A 315 -31.02 16.22 14.48
CA ILE A 315 -31.58 17.52 14.07
C ILE A 315 -32.06 17.40 12.61
N ALA A 316 -31.26 16.78 11.71
CA ALA A 316 -31.66 16.55 10.33
C ALA A 316 -32.91 15.67 10.23
N ASN A 317 -33.01 14.61 11.07
CA ASN A 317 -34.21 13.77 11.18
C ASN A 317 -35.43 14.55 11.68
N ARG A 318 -35.26 15.41 12.69
CA ARG A 318 -36.37 16.25 13.18
C ARG A 318 -36.84 17.26 12.13
N LEU A 319 -35.92 17.84 11.34
CA LEU A 319 -36.28 18.77 10.26
C LEU A 319 -36.93 18.03 9.08
N ALA A 320 -36.43 16.86 8.71
CA ALA A 320 -37.06 16.01 7.69
C ALA A 320 -38.46 15.54 8.11
N PHE A 321 -38.63 15.14 9.36
CA PHE A 321 -39.92 14.75 9.93
C PHE A 321 -40.89 15.94 9.98
N ARG A 322 -40.46 17.15 10.41
CA ARG A 322 -41.27 18.38 10.35
C ARG A 322 -41.68 18.71 8.91
N SER A 323 -40.75 18.68 7.96
CA SER A 323 -41.08 18.98 6.55
C SER A 323 -42.01 17.95 5.91
N ALA A 324 -41.98 16.70 6.37
CA ALA A 324 -42.92 15.65 5.93
C ALA A 324 -44.32 15.86 6.54
N LEU A 325 -44.39 16.25 7.82
CA LEU A 325 -45.66 16.63 8.52
C LEU A 325 -46.28 17.87 7.86
N ASP A 326 -45.52 18.93 7.62
CA ASP A 326 -46.03 20.14 6.95
C ASP A 326 -46.56 19.84 5.54
N ARG A 327 -45.93 18.97 4.78
CA ARG A 327 -46.46 18.51 3.48
C ARG A 327 -47.73 17.68 3.61
N SER A 328 -47.89 16.90 4.66
CA SER A 328 -49.12 16.09 4.91
C SER A 328 -50.27 16.94 5.40
N VAL A 329 -50.01 18.07 6.09
CA VAL A 329 -51.00 18.99 6.61
C VAL A 329 -51.47 19.99 5.53
N ILE A 330 -50.54 20.46 4.68
CA ILE A 330 -50.86 21.39 3.56
C ILE A 330 -51.60 20.69 2.41
N GLY A 331 -51.47 19.35 2.29
CA GLY A 331 -52.20 18.56 1.26
C GLY A 331 -53.69 18.27 1.58
N ARG A 332 -54.25 18.77 2.70
CA ARG A 332 -55.62 18.45 3.15
C ARG A 332 -56.72 19.51 2.99
N PRO A 333 -56.50 20.74 2.48
CA PRO A 333 -57.65 21.66 2.45
C PRO A 333 -58.49 21.71 1.16
N ALA A 334 -58.22 20.90 0.14
CA ALA A 334 -58.92 21.04 -1.14
C ALA A 334 -60.12 20.08 -1.35
N LEU A 335 -60.34 19.10 -0.49
CA LEU A 335 -61.44 18.10 -0.66
C LEU A 335 -62.65 18.31 0.29
N ALA A 336 -62.58 19.25 1.22
CA ALA A 336 -63.70 19.48 2.18
C ALA A 336 -64.68 20.58 1.73
N LEU A 337 -64.43 21.33 0.68
CA LEU A 337 -65.32 22.40 0.19
C LEU A 337 -66.10 22.04 -1.12
N ALA A 338 -65.93 20.83 -1.67
CA ALA A 338 -66.67 20.42 -2.87
C ALA A 338 -67.94 19.57 -2.59
N SER A 339 -68.30 19.37 -1.30
CA SER A 339 -69.53 18.61 -0.93
C SER A 339 -70.63 19.41 -0.21
N ALA A 340 -70.55 20.76 -0.33
CA ALA A 340 -71.57 21.64 0.23
C ALA A 340 -72.03 22.67 -0.82
N GLN A 341 -72.49 22.22 -1.99
CA GLN A 341 -73.40 22.94 -2.89
C GLN A 341 -74.31 21.96 -3.58
#